data_dc1e0409584f59995478a4307345594a
#
_entry.id   dc1e0409584f59995478a4307345594a
#
_cell.length_a   1.000
_cell.length_b   1.000
_cell.length_c   1.000
_cell.angle_alpha   90.00
_cell.angle_beta   90.00
_cell.angle_gamma   90.00
#
_symmetry.space_group_name_H-M   'P 1'
#
loop_
_entity.id
_entity.type
_entity.pdbx_description
1 polymer ?
#
loop_
_entity_poly.entity_id
_entity_poly.type
_entity_poly.pdbx_seq_one_letter_code
_entity_poly.pdbx_strand_id
1 'polypeptide(L)'
;MKKIKLKNFKAFESEIELKNPQAKNILLFGENGSGKSSIYEALRYVFYQEEIEKVDTLLPLPDQRAKIDSIRSNLTNQHSALPFSIELNGKSVGSFPKTDYQVFMLTRFDKSKSLSLALLLDNGNIPISDKEKFLSDNWEIIKDNVNVELRDCFSEPLSIEIGDERSRYPVTIINTDTGLSRVSDLDKYFNEAAINLVQLLIWFSAVQLAIDPAKKKLIVLDDFITSLDAANRAYMMRYVLKTFSEAQL
;
A
#
# COMPACT_ATOMS: atom_id res chain seq x y z
N MET A 1 9.64 -10.90 8.06
CA MET A 1 10.41 -11.43 6.91
C MET A 1 11.89 -11.48 7.26
N LYS A 2 12.55 -12.65 7.15
CA LYS A 2 13.97 -12.80 7.55
C LYS A 2 14.92 -12.84 6.36
N LYS A 3 14.42 -13.19 5.18
CA LYS A 3 15.22 -13.36 3.97
C LYS A 3 14.36 -13.17 2.74
N ILE A 4 14.86 -12.40 1.78
CA ILE A 4 14.27 -12.23 0.44
C ILE A 4 15.37 -12.54 -0.56
N LYS A 5 15.12 -13.43 -1.52
CA LYS A 5 16.02 -13.77 -2.59
C LYS A 5 15.31 -13.65 -3.93
N LEU A 6 15.91 -12.90 -4.84
CA LEU A 6 15.36 -12.63 -6.17
C LEU A 6 16.41 -12.96 -7.22
N LYS A 7 15.97 -13.50 -8.35
CA LYS A 7 16.80 -13.75 -9.52
C LYS A 7 15.98 -13.59 -10.79
N ASN A 8 16.55 -12.99 -11.81
CA ASN A 8 15.89 -12.70 -13.09
C ASN A 8 14.59 -11.91 -12.98
N PHE A 9 14.45 -11.08 -11.96
CA PHE A 9 13.21 -10.38 -11.64
C PHE A 9 13.37 -8.86 -11.81
N LYS A 10 12.58 -8.26 -12.70
CA LYS A 10 12.57 -6.79 -12.93
C LYS A 10 13.99 -6.22 -13.09
N ALA A 11 14.44 -5.35 -12.18
CA ALA A 11 15.77 -4.73 -12.21
C ALA A 11 16.92 -5.71 -11.93
N PHE A 12 16.65 -6.93 -11.46
CA PHE A 12 17.65 -7.88 -11.02
C PHE A 12 17.84 -9.01 -12.05
N GLU A 13 18.89 -8.94 -12.84
CA GLU A 13 19.33 -10.00 -13.74
C GLU A 13 19.97 -11.16 -12.96
N SER A 14 20.95 -10.83 -12.13
CA SER A 14 21.61 -11.79 -11.24
C SER A 14 20.87 -11.93 -9.92
N GLU A 15 21.27 -12.97 -9.18
CA GLU A 15 20.69 -13.24 -7.87
C GLU A 15 21.08 -12.16 -6.85
N ILE A 16 20.07 -11.64 -6.15
CA ILE A 16 20.25 -10.79 -4.97
C ILE A 16 19.66 -11.47 -3.74
N GLU A 17 20.24 -11.20 -2.60
CA GLU A 17 19.78 -11.71 -1.32
C GLU A 17 19.77 -10.60 -0.26
N LEU A 18 18.57 -10.32 0.29
CA LEU A 18 18.39 -9.45 1.43
C LEU A 18 18.24 -10.31 2.69
N LYS A 19 19.14 -10.13 3.65
CA LYS A 19 19.15 -10.86 4.93
C LYS A 19 18.72 -9.95 6.07
N ASN A 20 17.71 -10.39 6.82
CA ASN A 20 17.19 -9.73 8.01
C ASN A 20 16.94 -10.78 9.11
N PRO A 21 17.98 -11.39 9.68
CA PRO A 21 17.85 -12.56 10.56
C PRO A 21 17.01 -12.27 11.81
N GLN A 22 16.97 -11.03 12.26
CA GLN A 22 16.17 -10.61 13.42
C GLN A 22 14.74 -10.25 13.07
N ALA A 23 14.34 -10.29 11.79
CA ALA A 23 13.02 -9.88 11.29
C ALA A 23 12.62 -8.45 11.74
N LYS A 24 13.58 -7.55 11.86
CA LYS A 24 13.35 -6.12 12.14
C LYS A 24 12.78 -5.42 10.92
N ASN A 25 12.40 -4.15 11.08
CA ASN A 25 12.01 -3.29 9.97
C ASN A 25 13.16 -3.13 8.98
N ILE A 26 12.83 -3.05 7.68
CA ILE A 26 13.80 -2.89 6.60
C ILE A 26 13.53 -1.53 5.94
N LEU A 27 14.53 -0.67 5.94
CA LEU A 27 14.54 0.55 5.16
C LEU A 27 15.46 0.37 3.94
N LEU A 28 14.88 0.44 2.75
CA LEU A 28 15.64 0.38 1.50
C LEU A 28 15.90 1.81 1.00
N PHE A 29 17.16 2.13 0.87
CA PHE A 29 17.63 3.42 0.37
C PHE A 29 18.54 3.22 -0.84
N GLY A 30 18.48 4.14 -1.81
CA GLY A 30 19.33 4.10 -3.00
C GLY A 30 18.80 5.01 -4.12
N GLU A 31 19.60 5.16 -5.17
CA GLU A 31 19.26 5.96 -6.34
C GLU A 31 18.01 5.44 -7.08
N ASN A 32 17.45 6.30 -7.94
CA ASN A 32 16.36 5.87 -8.83
C ASN A 32 16.90 4.79 -9.79
N GLY A 33 16.10 3.75 -10.01
CA GLY A 33 16.51 2.60 -10.83
C GLY A 33 17.31 1.52 -10.07
N SER A 34 17.66 1.70 -8.79
CA SER A 34 18.42 0.70 -8.00
C SER A 34 17.64 -0.58 -7.65
N GLY A 35 16.38 -0.71 -8.07
CA GLY A 35 15.56 -1.91 -7.87
C GLY A 35 14.72 -1.92 -6.60
N LYS A 36 14.56 -0.80 -5.86
CA LYS A 36 13.71 -0.73 -4.67
C LYS A 36 12.28 -1.17 -4.95
N SER A 37 11.65 -0.58 -5.96
CA SER A 37 10.28 -0.94 -6.38
C SER A 37 10.19 -2.36 -6.95
N SER A 38 11.31 -2.93 -7.44
CA SER A 38 11.32 -4.35 -7.84
C SER A 38 11.17 -5.29 -6.64
N ILE A 39 11.67 -4.90 -5.46
CA ILE A 39 11.47 -5.66 -4.23
C ILE A 39 10.02 -5.56 -3.77
N TYR A 40 9.42 -4.37 -3.85
CA TYR A 40 7.98 -4.18 -3.60
C TYR A 40 7.14 -5.07 -4.53
N GLU A 41 7.41 -5.05 -5.84
CA GLU A 41 6.72 -5.86 -6.83
C GLU A 41 6.89 -7.37 -6.60
N ALA A 42 8.07 -7.81 -6.14
CA ALA A 42 8.31 -9.20 -5.79
C ALA A 42 7.45 -9.64 -4.59
N LEU A 43 7.36 -8.83 -3.55
CA LEU A 43 6.49 -9.10 -2.40
C LEU A 43 5.02 -9.07 -2.83
N ARG A 44 4.62 -8.10 -3.64
CA ARG A 44 3.27 -8.01 -4.20
C ARG A 44 2.91 -9.27 -4.98
N TYR A 45 3.81 -9.74 -5.85
CA TYR A 45 3.59 -10.99 -6.60
C TYR A 45 3.43 -12.20 -5.68
N VAL A 46 4.24 -12.32 -4.61
CA VAL A 46 4.12 -13.46 -3.69
C VAL A 46 2.78 -13.48 -2.97
N PHE A 47 2.33 -12.34 -2.43
CA PHE A 47 1.14 -12.30 -1.60
C PHE A 47 -0.17 -12.18 -2.38
N TYR A 48 -0.14 -11.52 -3.54
CA TYR A 48 -1.32 -11.22 -4.38
C TYR A 48 -1.27 -11.91 -5.74
N GLN A 49 -0.53 -13.02 -5.87
CA GLN A 49 -0.35 -13.73 -7.13
C GLN A 49 -1.68 -14.10 -7.79
N GLU A 50 -2.65 -14.59 -7.03
CA GLU A 50 -3.96 -15.01 -7.53
C GLU A 50 -4.74 -13.84 -8.13
N GLU A 51 -4.61 -12.64 -7.55
CA GLU A 51 -5.23 -11.42 -8.06
C GLU A 51 -4.49 -10.90 -9.31
N ILE A 52 -3.15 -10.93 -9.28
CA ILE A 52 -2.30 -10.47 -10.38
C ILE A 52 -2.46 -11.38 -11.61
N GLU A 53 -2.49 -12.69 -11.41
CA GLU A 53 -2.65 -13.68 -12.48
C GLU A 53 -4.13 -14.00 -12.79
N LYS A 54 -5.07 -13.24 -12.21
CA LYS A 54 -6.50 -13.41 -12.47
C LYS A 54 -6.80 -13.18 -13.96
N VAL A 55 -7.36 -14.18 -14.60
CA VAL A 55 -7.82 -14.14 -15.97
C VAL A 55 -9.32 -14.39 -16.03
N ASP A 56 -9.96 -13.91 -17.08
CA ASP A 56 -11.36 -14.22 -17.32
C ASP A 56 -11.50 -15.72 -17.61
N THR A 57 -12.27 -16.41 -16.78
CA THR A 57 -12.52 -17.84 -16.89
C THR A 57 -13.38 -18.21 -18.12
N LEU A 58 -14.01 -17.22 -18.75
CA LEU A 58 -14.75 -17.40 -20.01
C LEU A 58 -13.85 -17.48 -21.23
N LEU A 59 -12.57 -17.06 -21.11
CA LEU A 59 -11.60 -17.19 -22.19
C LEU A 59 -11.20 -18.64 -22.42
N PRO A 60 -10.87 -19.05 -23.67
CA PRO A 60 -10.27 -20.34 -23.96
C PRO A 60 -8.99 -20.58 -23.15
N LEU A 61 -8.74 -21.82 -22.75
CA LEU A 61 -7.55 -22.17 -21.94
C LEU A 61 -6.20 -21.69 -22.54
N PRO A 62 -5.97 -21.75 -23.86
CA PRO A 62 -4.75 -21.21 -24.46
C PRO A 62 -4.59 -19.71 -24.22
N ASP A 63 -5.68 -18.93 -24.32
CA ASP A 63 -5.67 -17.49 -24.12
C ASP A 63 -5.45 -17.11 -22.66
N GLN A 64 -6.03 -17.88 -21.71
CA GLN A 64 -5.76 -17.73 -20.29
C GLN A 64 -4.28 -17.94 -19.99
N ARG A 65 -3.65 -19.00 -20.56
CA ARG A 65 -2.22 -19.26 -20.39
C ARG A 65 -1.37 -18.16 -21.00
N ALA A 66 -1.65 -17.74 -22.23
CA ALA A 66 -0.92 -16.66 -22.89
C ALA A 66 -0.94 -15.36 -22.06
N LYS A 67 -2.08 -15.03 -21.42
CA LYS A 67 -2.20 -13.86 -20.55
C LYS A 67 -1.34 -13.99 -19.29
N ILE A 68 -1.34 -15.15 -18.63
CA ILE A 68 -0.48 -15.42 -17.47
C ILE A 68 1.00 -15.36 -17.85
N ASP A 69 1.37 -15.95 -18.97
CA ASP A 69 2.75 -15.93 -19.48
C ASP A 69 3.19 -14.50 -19.82
N SER A 70 2.31 -13.67 -20.37
CA SER A 70 2.57 -12.24 -20.59
C SER A 70 2.81 -11.50 -19.28
N ILE A 71 2.00 -11.74 -18.23
CA ILE A 71 2.19 -11.15 -16.90
C ILE A 71 3.55 -11.54 -16.33
N ARG A 72 3.90 -12.82 -16.39
CA ARG A 72 5.18 -13.34 -15.90
C ARG A 72 6.37 -12.81 -16.69
N SER A 73 6.24 -12.70 -18.02
CA SER A 73 7.24 -12.08 -18.86
C SER A 73 7.52 -10.64 -18.48
N ASN A 74 6.50 -9.85 -18.16
CA ASN A 74 6.64 -8.47 -17.71
C ASN A 74 7.32 -8.33 -16.32
N LEU A 75 7.33 -9.40 -15.52
CA LEU A 75 8.03 -9.49 -14.25
C LEU A 75 9.47 -10.02 -14.40
N THR A 76 9.76 -10.72 -15.50
CA THR A 76 11.09 -11.24 -15.78
C THR A 76 12.03 -10.10 -16.20
N ASN A 77 13.31 -10.18 -15.80
CA ASN A 77 14.32 -9.24 -16.26
C ASN A 77 14.45 -9.29 -17.79
N GLN A 78 14.45 -8.14 -18.44
CA GLN A 78 14.47 -8.03 -19.92
C GLN A 78 15.73 -8.61 -20.59
N HIS A 79 16.81 -8.77 -19.85
CA HIS A 79 18.07 -9.34 -20.35
C HIS A 79 18.21 -10.82 -20.06
N SER A 80 17.23 -11.44 -19.37
CA SER A 80 17.26 -12.85 -19.03
C SER A 80 16.35 -13.68 -19.92
N ALA A 81 16.86 -14.75 -20.49
CA ALA A 81 16.08 -15.78 -21.17
C ALA A 81 15.46 -16.82 -20.20
N LEU A 82 15.84 -16.78 -18.92
CA LEU A 82 15.36 -17.69 -17.89
C LEU A 82 14.21 -17.09 -17.09
N PRO A 83 13.27 -17.90 -16.62
CA PRO A 83 12.18 -17.44 -15.77
C PRO A 83 12.74 -16.84 -14.46
N PHE A 84 12.01 -15.93 -13.88
CA PHE A 84 12.37 -15.36 -12.60
C PHE A 84 12.14 -16.36 -11.45
N SER A 85 12.85 -16.15 -10.34
CA SER A 85 12.60 -16.84 -9.09
C SER A 85 12.52 -15.85 -7.93
N ILE A 86 11.61 -16.13 -7.00
CA ILE A 86 11.43 -15.40 -5.75
C ILE A 86 11.37 -16.43 -4.62
N GLU A 87 12.21 -16.21 -3.61
CA GLU A 87 12.19 -17.01 -2.39
C GLU A 87 12.04 -16.08 -1.17
N LEU A 88 11.12 -16.42 -0.29
CA LEU A 88 10.94 -15.77 1.01
C LEU A 88 11.24 -16.76 2.13
N ASN A 89 12.17 -16.41 3.01
CA ASN A 89 12.62 -17.28 4.11
C ASN A 89 13.07 -18.67 3.63
N GLY A 90 13.65 -18.76 2.43
CA GLY A 90 14.12 -20.01 1.82
C GLY A 90 13.02 -20.87 1.20
N LYS A 91 11.80 -20.34 1.03
CA LYS A 91 10.68 -21.02 0.37
C LYS A 91 10.29 -20.29 -0.90
N SER A 92 10.04 -21.03 -1.97
CA SER A 92 9.53 -20.49 -3.24
C SER A 92 8.10 -19.94 -3.09
N VAL A 93 7.64 -19.16 -4.06
CA VAL A 93 6.29 -18.54 -4.06
C VAL A 93 5.18 -19.55 -3.75
N GLY A 94 5.19 -20.71 -4.40
CA GLY A 94 4.15 -21.74 -4.21
C GLY A 94 4.20 -22.51 -2.88
N SER A 95 5.33 -22.48 -2.18
CA SER A 95 5.52 -23.19 -0.90
C SER A 95 5.57 -22.24 0.32
N PHE A 96 5.54 -20.93 0.07
CA PHE A 96 5.55 -19.94 1.15
C PHE A 96 4.18 -19.88 1.85
N PRO A 97 4.12 -19.93 3.20
CA PRO A 97 2.86 -19.95 3.94
C PRO A 97 2.23 -18.54 4.00
N LYS A 98 1.64 -18.10 2.89
CA LYS A 98 1.03 -16.77 2.74
C LYS A 98 -0.06 -16.51 3.77
N THR A 99 -0.83 -17.54 4.12
CA THR A 99 -1.97 -17.47 5.06
C THR A 99 -1.58 -17.12 6.49
N ASP A 100 -0.30 -17.34 6.87
CA ASP A 100 0.23 -16.95 8.18
C ASP A 100 0.40 -15.42 8.31
N TYR A 101 0.34 -14.71 7.17
CA TYR A 101 0.61 -13.28 7.11
C TYR A 101 -0.64 -12.51 6.74
N GLN A 102 -0.79 -11.35 7.34
CA GLN A 102 -1.64 -10.28 6.84
C GLN A 102 -0.72 -9.19 6.29
N VAL A 103 -0.88 -8.88 5.01
CA VAL A 103 0.03 -7.98 4.29
C VAL A 103 -0.73 -6.78 3.82
N PHE A 104 -0.21 -5.61 4.12
CA PHE A 104 -0.71 -4.32 3.68
C PHE A 104 0.35 -3.69 2.79
N MET A 105 -0.04 -3.29 1.59
CA MET A 105 0.90 -2.77 0.61
C MET A 105 0.42 -1.43 0.07
N LEU A 106 1.28 -0.44 0.14
CA LEU A 106 1.00 0.90 -0.35
C LEU A 106 2.14 1.38 -1.24
N THR A 107 1.77 1.90 -2.39
CA THR A 107 2.62 2.77 -3.21
C THR A 107 2.12 4.21 -3.08
N ARG A 108 2.67 5.09 -3.90
CA ARG A 108 2.15 6.44 -4.04
C ARG A 108 0.69 6.42 -4.49
N PHE A 109 -0.16 7.23 -3.85
CA PHE A 109 -1.51 7.49 -4.35
C PHE A 109 -1.47 8.32 -5.63
N ASP A 110 -2.38 8.03 -6.55
CA ASP A 110 -2.59 8.86 -7.72
C ASP A 110 -3.20 10.22 -7.32
N LYS A 111 -2.89 11.25 -8.13
CA LYS A 111 -3.51 12.56 -7.98
C LYS A 111 -5.01 12.43 -8.18
N SER A 112 -5.76 12.63 -7.13
CA SER A 112 -7.21 12.49 -7.16
C SER A 112 -7.89 13.85 -7.09
N LYS A 113 -8.87 14.06 -7.99
CA LYS A 113 -9.75 15.25 -7.95
C LYS A 113 -10.82 15.14 -6.88
N SER A 114 -11.09 13.94 -6.40
CA SER A 114 -12.02 13.64 -5.32
C SER A 114 -11.53 12.42 -4.55
N LEU A 115 -11.82 12.36 -3.26
CA LEU A 115 -11.49 11.23 -2.41
C LEU A 115 -12.75 10.48 -2.00
N SER A 116 -12.62 9.18 -1.93
CA SER A 116 -13.64 8.28 -1.40
C SER A 116 -12.95 7.22 -0.56
N LEU A 117 -13.50 6.95 0.62
CA LEU A 117 -12.94 5.93 1.50
C LEU A 117 -12.91 4.56 0.83
N ALA A 118 -13.96 4.18 0.11
CA ALA A 118 -14.01 2.91 -0.62
C ALA A 118 -12.89 2.79 -1.66
N LEU A 119 -12.65 3.84 -2.47
CA LEU A 119 -11.57 3.85 -3.46
C LEU A 119 -10.18 3.82 -2.83
N LEU A 120 -10.00 4.50 -1.71
CA LEU A 120 -8.71 4.50 -0.99
C LEU A 120 -8.37 3.11 -0.44
N LEU A 121 -9.38 2.37 0.05
CA LEU A 121 -9.18 0.99 0.51
C LEU A 121 -8.89 0.03 -0.64
N ASP A 122 -9.54 0.23 -1.80
CA ASP A 122 -9.29 -0.58 -3.00
C ASP A 122 -7.88 -0.34 -3.54
N ASN A 123 -7.49 0.90 -3.71
CA ASN A 123 -6.17 1.28 -4.22
C ASN A 123 -5.03 0.94 -3.24
N GLY A 124 -5.33 0.95 -1.94
CA GLY A 124 -4.39 0.67 -0.87
C GLY A 124 -4.20 -0.80 -0.54
N ASN A 125 -4.75 -1.73 -1.32
CA ASN A 125 -4.61 -3.19 -1.14
C ASN A 125 -4.79 -3.63 0.33
N ILE A 126 -5.84 -3.15 1.01
CA ILE A 126 -6.16 -3.58 2.37
C ILE A 126 -6.93 -4.91 2.29
N PRO A 127 -6.42 -6.00 2.88
CA PRO A 127 -7.06 -7.32 2.80
C PRO A 127 -8.28 -7.41 3.73
N ILE A 128 -9.41 -6.87 3.29
CA ILE A 128 -10.68 -6.90 3.99
C ILE A 128 -11.63 -7.83 3.23
N SER A 129 -12.19 -8.81 3.90
CA SER A 129 -13.10 -9.81 3.30
C SER A 129 -14.47 -9.22 2.94
N ASP A 130 -15.01 -8.35 3.79
CA ASP A 130 -16.27 -7.65 3.60
C ASP A 130 -16.05 -6.15 3.75
N LYS A 131 -15.79 -5.49 2.62
CA LYS A 131 -15.48 -4.05 2.59
C LYS A 131 -16.66 -3.18 2.95
N GLU A 132 -17.87 -3.54 2.52
CA GLU A 132 -19.08 -2.76 2.82
C GLU A 132 -19.34 -2.73 4.31
N LYS A 133 -19.30 -3.90 4.95
CA LYS A 133 -19.43 -4.00 6.39
C LYS A 133 -18.32 -3.26 7.12
N PHE A 134 -17.06 -3.43 6.70
CA PHE A 134 -15.94 -2.74 7.32
C PHE A 134 -16.10 -1.21 7.26
N LEU A 135 -16.51 -0.68 6.11
CA LEU A 135 -16.75 0.75 5.93
C LEU A 135 -17.89 1.23 6.81
N SER A 136 -19.03 0.52 6.79
CA SER A 136 -20.20 0.82 7.62
C SER A 136 -19.86 0.88 9.11
N ASP A 137 -19.03 -0.05 9.58
CA ASP A 137 -18.69 -0.17 11.00
C ASP A 137 -17.59 0.81 11.45
N ASN A 138 -16.77 1.37 10.52
CA ASN A 138 -15.53 2.04 10.89
C ASN A 138 -15.36 3.47 10.32
N TRP A 139 -16.19 3.95 9.43
CA TRP A 139 -15.96 5.25 8.77
C TRP A 139 -15.88 6.43 9.74
N GLU A 140 -16.70 6.46 10.80
CA GLU A 140 -16.63 7.50 11.84
C GLU A 140 -15.31 7.43 12.61
N ILE A 141 -14.88 6.23 12.98
CA ILE A 141 -13.62 6.03 13.70
C ILE A 141 -12.43 6.47 12.85
N ILE A 142 -12.45 6.14 11.55
CA ILE A 142 -11.41 6.59 10.60
C ILE A 142 -11.38 8.12 10.53
N LYS A 143 -12.55 8.76 10.38
CA LYS A 143 -12.67 10.24 10.36
C LYS A 143 -12.07 10.87 11.61
N ASP A 144 -12.47 10.37 12.77
CA ASP A 144 -12.03 10.92 14.06
C ASP A 144 -10.52 10.74 14.27
N ASN A 145 -9.98 9.55 13.95
CA ASN A 145 -8.54 9.29 14.02
C ASN A 145 -7.75 10.24 13.12
N VAL A 146 -8.18 10.41 11.88
CA VAL A 146 -7.52 11.32 10.93
C VAL A 146 -7.54 12.76 11.44
N ASN A 147 -8.67 13.24 11.94
CA ASN A 147 -8.79 14.60 12.47
C ASN A 147 -7.92 14.84 13.71
N VAL A 148 -7.78 13.84 14.59
CA VAL A 148 -6.85 13.88 15.72
C VAL A 148 -5.41 13.99 15.24
N GLU A 149 -4.99 13.16 14.29
CA GLU A 149 -3.62 13.16 13.77
C GLU A 149 -3.28 14.46 13.03
N LEU A 150 -4.18 14.98 12.19
CA LEU A 150 -3.99 16.23 11.49
C LEU A 150 -3.76 17.41 12.47
N ARG A 151 -4.56 17.49 13.53
CA ARG A 151 -4.47 18.54 14.53
C ARG A 151 -3.26 18.38 15.46
N ASP A 152 -3.07 17.19 16.03
CA ASP A 152 -2.17 17.00 17.18
C ASP A 152 -0.74 16.58 16.76
N CYS A 153 -0.59 15.90 15.62
CA CYS A 153 0.70 15.38 15.17
C CYS A 153 1.30 16.18 14.02
N PHE A 154 0.47 16.59 13.06
CA PHE A 154 0.94 17.30 11.87
C PHE A 154 0.74 18.81 11.97
N SER A 155 -0.07 19.30 12.91
CA SER A 155 -0.40 20.72 13.10
C SER A 155 -0.85 21.40 11.79
N GLU A 156 -1.53 20.65 10.95
CA GLU A 156 -2.06 21.15 9.68
C GLU A 156 -3.43 21.79 9.91
N PRO A 157 -3.73 22.95 9.29
CA PRO A 157 -5.03 23.58 9.39
C PRO A 157 -6.07 22.86 8.53
N LEU A 158 -6.15 21.54 8.70
CA LEU A 158 -7.01 20.66 7.93
C LEU A 158 -7.87 19.80 8.86
N SER A 159 -9.07 19.51 8.41
CA SER A 159 -9.93 18.47 8.94
C SER A 159 -10.65 17.76 7.79
N ILE A 160 -11.23 16.61 8.08
CA ILE A 160 -12.04 15.89 7.10
C ILE A 160 -13.44 15.59 7.65
N GLU A 161 -14.40 15.56 6.73
CA GLU A 161 -15.70 14.93 6.92
C GLU A 161 -15.86 13.76 5.94
N ILE A 162 -16.53 12.71 6.37
CA ILE A 162 -16.84 11.56 5.52
C ILE A 162 -18.37 11.44 5.46
N GLY A 163 -18.91 11.47 4.24
CA GLY A 163 -20.35 11.30 4.02
C GLY A 163 -20.74 9.81 3.99
N ASP A 164 -21.92 9.49 4.50
CA ASP A 164 -22.51 8.15 4.39
C ASP A 164 -23.40 8.10 3.13
N GLU A 165 -22.79 8.16 1.95
CA GLU A 165 -23.51 8.11 0.68
C GLU A 165 -23.27 6.75 -0.01
N ARG A 166 -24.28 5.87 0.03
CA ARG A 166 -24.44 4.66 -0.79
C ARG A 166 -23.10 3.99 -1.17
N SER A 167 -22.41 3.38 -0.22
CA SER A 167 -21.20 2.55 -0.42
C SER A 167 -19.94 3.27 -0.92
N ARG A 168 -19.94 4.59 -1.08
CA ARG A 168 -18.75 5.34 -1.56
C ARG A 168 -17.99 6.08 -0.47
N TYR A 169 -18.69 6.56 0.55
CA TYR A 169 -18.10 7.34 1.65
C TYR A 169 -17.19 8.48 1.14
N PRO A 170 -17.77 9.52 0.48
CA PRO A 170 -17.00 10.63 -0.05
C PRO A 170 -16.31 11.39 1.08
N VAL A 171 -15.05 11.80 0.83
CA VAL A 171 -14.24 12.53 1.79
C VAL A 171 -14.23 14.01 1.40
N THR A 172 -14.67 14.86 2.30
CA THR A 172 -14.57 16.32 2.20
C THR A 172 -13.35 16.78 2.97
N ILE A 173 -12.47 17.57 2.33
CA ILE A 173 -11.34 18.23 3.02
C ILE A 173 -11.77 19.67 3.38
N ILE A 174 -11.50 20.06 4.60
CA ILE A 174 -11.84 21.38 5.17
C ILE A 174 -10.54 22.04 5.61
N ASN A 175 -10.28 23.26 5.13
CA ASN A 175 -9.25 24.11 5.71
C ASN A 175 -9.86 24.85 6.89
N THR A 176 -9.37 24.59 8.10
CA THR A 176 -9.95 25.10 9.36
C THR A 176 -9.70 26.59 9.58
N ASP A 177 -8.63 27.15 8.97
CA ASP A 177 -8.31 28.58 9.09
C ASP A 177 -9.21 29.45 8.21
N THR A 178 -9.52 28.95 7.00
CA THR A 178 -10.29 29.72 6.02
C THR A 178 -11.76 29.30 5.92
N GLY A 179 -12.12 28.16 6.50
CA GLY A 179 -13.44 27.56 6.35
C GLY A 179 -13.72 26.97 4.95
N LEU A 180 -12.71 26.93 4.07
CA LEU A 180 -12.85 26.35 2.75
C LEU A 180 -13.09 24.84 2.85
N SER A 181 -14.21 24.38 2.28
CA SER A 181 -14.62 22.96 2.30
C SER A 181 -14.83 22.47 0.87
N ARG A 182 -14.25 21.32 0.50
CA ARG A 182 -14.38 20.73 -0.82
C ARG A 182 -14.41 19.20 -0.77
N VAL A 183 -15.30 18.63 -1.59
CA VAL A 183 -15.42 17.18 -1.86
C VAL A 183 -14.91 16.80 -3.26
N SER A 184 -14.82 17.79 -4.18
CA SER A 184 -14.35 17.61 -5.55
C SER A 184 -13.41 18.73 -5.96
N ASP A 185 -12.73 18.56 -7.10
CA ASP A 185 -11.71 19.49 -7.60
C ASP A 185 -10.62 19.82 -6.56
N LEU A 186 -10.29 18.84 -5.71
CA LEU A 186 -9.37 19.03 -4.58
C LEU A 186 -8.02 19.61 -5.05
N ASP A 187 -7.53 19.17 -6.21
CA ASP A 187 -6.28 19.61 -6.82
C ASP A 187 -6.24 21.10 -7.19
N LYS A 188 -7.40 21.76 -7.25
CA LYS A 188 -7.50 23.21 -7.50
C LYS A 188 -7.41 24.05 -6.22
N TYR A 189 -7.74 23.46 -5.06
CA TYR A 189 -7.91 24.18 -3.81
C TYR A 189 -6.90 23.79 -2.73
N PHE A 190 -6.35 22.57 -2.81
CA PHE A 190 -5.36 22.05 -1.89
C PHE A 190 -4.10 21.64 -2.65
N ASN A 191 -2.94 21.84 -2.03
CA ASN A 191 -1.70 21.35 -2.60
C ASN A 191 -1.62 19.82 -2.55
N GLU A 192 -0.75 19.25 -3.38
CA GLU A 192 -0.57 17.78 -3.48
C GLU A 192 -0.15 17.16 -2.14
N ALA A 193 0.67 17.85 -1.35
CA ALA A 193 1.11 17.36 -0.05
C ALA A 193 -0.04 17.19 0.94
N ALA A 194 -0.95 18.19 1.01
CA ALA A 194 -2.12 18.15 1.87
C ALA A 194 -3.06 16.99 1.51
N ILE A 195 -3.37 16.84 0.22
CA ILE A 195 -4.23 15.75 -0.26
C ILE A 195 -3.59 14.40 0.06
N ASN A 196 -2.30 14.23 -0.23
CA ASN A 196 -1.59 12.98 0.02
C ASN A 196 -1.48 12.66 1.52
N LEU A 197 -1.27 13.68 2.37
CA LEU A 197 -1.27 13.51 3.83
C LEU A 197 -2.60 12.94 4.32
N VAL A 198 -3.73 13.51 3.87
CA VAL A 198 -5.08 13.02 4.20
C VAL A 198 -5.26 11.58 3.72
N GLN A 199 -4.87 11.25 2.49
CA GLN A 199 -4.96 9.90 1.94
C GLN A 199 -4.16 8.89 2.77
N LEU A 200 -2.94 9.25 3.16
CA LEU A 200 -2.07 8.40 3.99
C LEU A 200 -2.67 8.16 5.37
N LEU A 201 -3.16 9.20 6.03
CA LEU A 201 -3.77 9.06 7.36
C LEU A 201 -5.04 8.22 7.33
N ILE A 202 -5.89 8.37 6.30
CA ILE A 202 -7.05 7.50 6.09
C ILE A 202 -6.60 6.05 5.93
N TRP A 203 -5.62 5.81 5.06
CA TRP A 203 -5.13 4.46 4.81
C TRP A 203 -4.54 3.81 6.07
N PHE A 204 -3.69 4.52 6.80
CA PHE A 204 -3.11 4.00 8.04
C PHE A 204 -4.15 3.75 9.13
N SER A 205 -5.16 4.64 9.27
CA SER A 205 -6.27 4.42 10.20
C SER A 205 -7.06 3.17 9.84
N ALA A 206 -7.36 2.96 8.55
CA ALA A 206 -8.04 1.76 8.09
C ALA A 206 -7.19 0.49 8.30
N VAL A 207 -5.87 0.54 8.07
CA VAL A 207 -4.96 -0.59 8.35
C VAL A 207 -4.99 -0.95 9.83
N GLN A 208 -4.94 0.02 10.74
CA GLN A 208 -5.02 -0.24 12.19
C GLN A 208 -6.27 -1.02 12.57
N LEU A 209 -7.42 -0.63 12.01
CA LEU A 209 -8.72 -1.27 12.28
C LEU A 209 -8.86 -2.64 11.62
N ALA A 210 -8.14 -2.87 10.51
CA ALA A 210 -8.17 -4.13 9.76
C ALA A 210 -7.18 -5.19 10.29
N ILE A 211 -6.30 -4.85 11.25
CA ILE A 211 -5.28 -5.78 11.76
C ILE A 211 -5.91 -6.99 12.46
N ASP A 212 -5.58 -8.18 11.98
CA ASP A 212 -5.88 -9.44 12.63
C ASP A 212 -4.76 -9.80 13.64
N PRO A 213 -5.03 -9.83 14.95
CA PRO A 213 -4.01 -10.14 15.95
C PRO A 213 -3.42 -11.54 15.83
N ALA A 214 -4.12 -12.48 15.19
CA ALA A 214 -3.69 -13.87 15.03
C ALA A 214 -2.63 -14.06 13.93
N LYS A 215 -2.46 -13.06 13.04
CA LYS A 215 -1.54 -13.15 11.90
C LYS A 215 -0.24 -12.36 12.10
N LYS A 216 0.80 -12.77 11.40
CA LYS A 216 2.04 -11.97 11.26
C LYS A 216 1.75 -10.77 10.36
N LYS A 217 2.03 -9.57 10.83
CA LYS A 217 1.74 -8.32 10.13
C LYS A 217 2.95 -7.89 9.33
N LEU A 218 2.76 -7.64 8.05
CA LEU A 218 3.76 -7.07 7.15
C LEU A 218 3.17 -5.85 6.46
N ILE A 219 3.81 -4.70 6.62
CA ILE A 219 3.44 -3.47 5.94
C ILE A 219 4.57 -3.11 4.98
N VAL A 220 4.26 -3.01 3.70
CA VAL A 220 5.23 -2.72 2.64
C VAL A 220 4.88 -1.39 2.00
N LEU A 221 5.78 -0.43 2.12
CA LEU A 221 5.58 0.94 1.67
C LEU A 221 6.62 1.29 0.61
N ASP A 222 6.19 1.72 -0.58
CA ASP A 222 7.06 2.14 -1.66
C ASP A 222 6.69 3.56 -2.11
N ASP A 223 7.62 4.47 -2.05
CA ASP A 223 7.51 5.86 -2.55
C ASP A 223 6.35 6.69 -1.97
N PHE A 224 5.81 6.31 -0.83
CA PHE A 224 4.54 6.81 -0.28
C PHE A 224 4.60 8.24 0.28
N ILE A 225 5.79 8.76 0.63
CA ILE A 225 5.97 10.07 1.27
C ILE A 225 6.61 11.12 0.36
N THR A 226 6.80 10.85 -0.93
CA THR A 226 7.57 11.71 -1.84
C THR A 226 6.95 13.09 -2.05
N SER A 227 5.63 13.19 -2.03
CA SER A 227 4.92 14.47 -2.16
C SER A 227 4.86 15.30 -0.87
N LEU A 228 5.21 14.72 0.29
CA LEU A 228 5.24 15.44 1.55
C LEU A 228 6.50 16.31 1.67
N ASP A 229 6.40 17.45 2.34
CA ASP A 229 7.57 18.24 2.74
C ASP A 229 8.43 17.52 3.79
N ALA A 230 9.62 18.05 4.07
CA ALA A 230 10.60 17.39 4.94
C ALA A 230 10.09 17.20 6.38
N ALA A 231 9.32 18.15 6.93
CA ALA A 231 8.78 18.04 8.27
C ALA A 231 7.71 16.96 8.34
N ASN A 232 6.74 17.00 7.44
CA ASN A 232 5.67 16.01 7.37
C ASN A 232 6.18 14.60 7.06
N ARG A 233 7.27 14.44 6.26
CA ARG A 233 7.95 13.13 6.07
C ARG A 233 8.48 12.58 7.39
N ALA A 234 9.15 13.42 8.19
CA ALA A 234 9.70 12.99 9.47
C ALA A 234 8.61 12.62 10.47
N TYR A 235 7.52 13.37 10.53
CA TYR A 235 6.36 13.05 11.35
C TYR A 235 5.69 11.76 10.89
N MET A 236 5.43 11.59 9.60
CA MET A 236 4.81 10.40 9.04
C MET A 236 5.62 9.15 9.36
N MET A 237 6.94 9.20 9.21
CA MET A 237 7.81 8.06 9.57
C MET A 237 7.74 7.71 11.05
N ARG A 238 7.72 8.71 11.94
CA ARG A 238 7.54 8.47 13.39
C ARG A 238 6.17 7.89 13.71
N TYR A 239 5.12 8.43 13.07
CA TYR A 239 3.76 7.94 13.22
C TYR A 239 3.68 6.45 12.84
N VAL A 240 4.16 6.08 11.66
CA VAL A 240 4.15 4.70 11.18
C VAL A 240 4.92 3.76 12.11
N LEU A 241 6.15 4.13 12.51
CA LEU A 241 6.97 3.33 13.40
C LEU A 241 6.35 3.13 14.79
N LYS A 242 5.67 4.15 15.33
CA LYS A 242 4.99 4.09 16.62
C LYS A 242 3.72 3.28 16.54
N THR A 243 2.88 3.57 15.55
CA THR A 243 1.55 2.98 15.37
C THR A 243 1.62 1.49 15.06
N PHE A 244 2.60 1.09 14.25
CA PHE A 244 2.77 -0.29 13.79
C PHE A 244 4.01 -0.97 14.40
N SER A 245 4.30 -0.68 15.67
CA SER A 245 5.48 -1.21 16.37
C SER A 245 5.53 -2.75 16.43
N GLU A 246 4.39 -3.42 16.34
CA GLU A 246 4.27 -4.87 16.32
C GLU A 246 4.19 -5.48 14.91
N ALA A 247 4.20 -4.65 13.88
CA ALA A 247 4.30 -5.09 12.50
C ALA A 247 5.75 -5.03 12.00
N GLN A 248 6.06 -5.80 10.96
CA GLN A 248 7.30 -5.60 10.23
C GLN A 248 7.04 -4.63 9.07
N LEU A 249 7.83 -3.56 9.01
CA LEU A 249 7.84 -2.56 7.96
C LEU A 249 8.95 -2.85 6.95
#